data_c173c9c5b45f2392a1778fd7d53f83bf
#
_entry.id   c173c9c5b45f2392a1778fd7d53f83bf
#
_cell.length_a   1.000
_cell.length_b   1.000
_cell.length_c   1.000
_cell.angle_alpha   90.00
_cell.angle_beta   90.00
_cell.angle_gamma   90.00
#
_symmetry.space_group_name_H-M   'P 1'
#
loop_
_entity.id
_entity.type
_entity.pdbx_description
1 polymer ?
#
loop_
_entity_poly.entity_id
_entity_poly.type
_entity_poly.pdbx_seq_one_letter_code
_entity_poly.pdbx_strand_id
1 'polypeptide(L)'
;MMLSEGTVSMFDFIFRSKQKMGHRLGIFLDVDGVLNTEADWHQPLTLNRGCVRAFQSALELAATRFDEVSVILSSSWRLGWNPQMQPQHLRELCRAIPIAGITPQAQSALPQGQRGREIRYCLKRHEMDAYVVIDDDIELFSQEDREEMPILLTDARTGFTLSDGKRMLEVIRQKNRREPS
;
A
#
# COMPACT_ATOMS: atom_id res chain seq x y z
N MET A 1 28.68 -32.00 25.29
CA MET A 1 27.83 -31.92 24.10
C MET A 1 27.48 -30.46 23.92
N MET A 2 28.33 -29.73 23.16
CA MET A 2 28.20 -28.28 22.98
C MET A 2 27.33 -28.03 21.75
N LEU A 3 26.24 -27.31 21.94
CA LEU A 3 25.40 -26.81 20.87
C LEU A 3 26.10 -25.62 20.24
N SER A 4 26.49 -25.71 18.97
CA SER A 4 27.03 -24.59 18.21
C SER A 4 25.89 -23.64 17.85
N GLU A 5 25.87 -22.46 18.46
CA GLU A 5 25.06 -21.35 18.02
C GLU A 5 25.53 -20.93 16.61
N GLY A 6 24.65 -21.18 15.63
CA GLY A 6 24.89 -20.78 14.24
C GLY A 6 24.92 -19.26 14.12
N THR A 7 26.09 -18.69 14.04
CA THR A 7 26.30 -17.27 13.71
C THR A 7 25.79 -17.03 12.29
N VAL A 8 24.61 -16.42 12.15
CA VAL A 8 24.11 -15.97 10.85
C VAL A 8 25.08 -14.93 10.31
N SER A 9 25.78 -15.23 9.23
CA SER A 9 26.76 -14.34 8.62
C SER A 9 26.10 -13.03 8.17
N MET A 10 26.79 -11.91 8.38
CA MET A 10 26.39 -10.60 7.87
C MET A 10 26.20 -10.65 6.32
N PHE A 11 26.91 -11.54 5.63
CA PHE A 11 26.71 -11.83 4.21
C PHE A 11 25.35 -12.48 3.91
N ASP A 12 24.86 -13.41 4.75
CA ASP A 12 23.54 -14.00 4.60
C ASP A 12 22.42 -12.98 4.81
N PHE A 13 22.64 -12.03 5.70
CA PHE A 13 21.70 -10.92 5.92
C PHE A 13 21.64 -9.99 4.72
N ILE A 14 22.79 -9.65 4.12
CA ILE A 14 22.89 -8.79 2.93
C ILE A 14 22.33 -9.50 1.68
N PHE A 15 22.60 -10.81 1.51
CA PHE A 15 22.08 -11.60 0.39
C PHE A 15 20.57 -11.86 0.51
N ARG A 16 20.03 -12.17 1.71
CA ARG A 16 18.59 -12.24 1.96
C ARG A 16 17.88 -10.92 1.67
N SER A 17 18.59 -9.79 1.80
CA SER A 17 18.02 -8.48 1.54
C SER A 17 17.76 -8.20 0.07
N LYS A 18 18.34 -8.94 -0.90
CA LYS A 18 18.22 -8.69 -2.34
C LYS A 18 17.37 -9.72 -3.10
N GLN A 19 16.80 -10.72 -2.43
CA GLN A 19 15.98 -11.71 -3.12
C GLN A 19 14.69 -11.08 -3.64
N LYS A 20 14.43 -11.23 -4.94
CA LYS A 20 13.16 -10.81 -5.56
C LYS A 20 11.98 -11.50 -4.88
N MET A 21 10.89 -10.80 -4.72
CA MET A 21 9.65 -11.28 -4.09
C MET A 21 8.56 -11.60 -5.11
N GLY A 22 8.73 -11.18 -6.37
CA GLY A 22 7.79 -11.37 -7.47
C GLY A 22 8.12 -10.44 -8.63
N HIS A 23 7.35 -10.53 -9.72
CA HIS A 23 7.49 -9.65 -10.86
C HIS A 23 6.68 -8.37 -10.67
N ARG A 24 5.39 -8.48 -10.34
CA ARG A 24 4.43 -7.36 -10.29
C ARG A 24 3.84 -7.18 -8.90
N LEU A 25 4.02 -5.98 -8.33
CA LEU A 25 3.42 -5.57 -7.07
C LEU A 25 2.35 -4.50 -7.31
N GLY A 26 1.14 -4.75 -6.81
CA GLY A 26 0.08 -3.74 -6.68
C GLY A 26 0.07 -3.11 -5.29
N ILE A 27 0.06 -1.79 -5.20
CA ILE A 27 -0.10 -1.05 -3.94
C ILE A 27 -1.42 -0.28 -4.02
N PHE A 28 -2.43 -0.73 -3.26
CA PHE A 28 -3.70 -0.03 -3.11
C PHE A 28 -3.55 1.01 -2.02
N LEU A 29 -3.58 2.28 -2.41
CA LEU A 29 -3.21 3.41 -1.57
C LEU A 29 -4.42 4.25 -1.20
N ASP A 30 -4.68 4.40 0.09
CA ASP A 30 -5.48 5.51 0.61
C ASP A 30 -4.63 6.78 0.77
N VAL A 31 -5.27 7.94 0.99
CA VAL A 31 -4.58 9.23 1.09
C VAL A 31 -4.75 9.85 2.47
N ASP A 32 -6.01 9.98 2.93
CA ASP A 32 -6.27 10.55 4.24
C ASP A 32 -5.77 9.60 5.33
N GLY A 33 -5.08 10.11 6.35
CA GLY A 33 -4.43 9.27 7.36
C GLY A 33 -3.22 8.45 6.88
N VAL A 34 -2.86 8.53 5.58
CA VAL A 34 -1.70 7.86 4.97
C VAL A 34 -0.71 8.88 4.41
N LEU A 35 -1.10 9.66 3.40
CA LEU A 35 -0.25 10.70 2.80
C LEU A 35 -0.46 12.10 3.39
N ASN A 36 -1.39 12.23 4.32
CA ASN A 36 -1.58 13.35 5.22
C ASN A 36 -1.88 12.84 6.63
N THR A 37 -2.02 13.74 7.59
CA THR A 37 -2.29 13.42 8.99
C THR A 37 -3.53 14.17 9.48
N GLU A 38 -4.09 13.77 10.62
CA GLU A 38 -5.19 14.50 11.28
C GLU A 38 -4.88 16.00 11.44
N ALA A 39 -3.61 16.34 11.68
CA ALA A 39 -3.18 17.74 11.80
C ALA A 39 -3.32 18.52 10.49
N ASP A 40 -3.30 17.82 9.34
CA ASP A 40 -3.43 18.45 8.01
C ASP A 40 -4.90 18.61 7.59
N TRP A 41 -5.86 17.93 8.23
CA TRP A 41 -7.27 17.87 7.80
C TRP A 41 -8.02 19.20 7.93
N HIS A 42 -7.48 20.18 8.66
CA HIS A 42 -8.01 21.56 8.64
C HIS A 42 -7.80 22.25 7.28
N GLN A 43 -6.91 21.71 6.43
CA GLN A 43 -6.74 22.10 5.04
C GLN A 43 -7.06 20.88 4.16
N PRO A 44 -8.31 20.70 3.76
CA PRO A 44 -8.74 19.52 3.04
C PRO A 44 -7.95 19.34 1.73
N LEU A 45 -7.72 18.09 1.35
CA LEU A 45 -7.03 17.70 0.14
C LEU A 45 -5.55 18.18 0.08
N THR A 46 -4.89 18.28 1.22
CA THR A 46 -3.47 18.65 1.35
C THR A 46 -2.62 17.41 1.65
N LEU A 47 -1.48 17.30 0.99
CA LEU A 47 -0.51 16.23 1.22
C LEU A 47 0.55 16.66 2.26
N ASN A 48 0.89 15.75 3.18
CA ASN A 48 2.00 15.93 4.11
C ASN A 48 3.33 15.53 3.43
N ARG A 49 4.27 16.48 3.37
CA ARG A 49 5.57 16.26 2.71
C ARG A 49 6.41 15.15 3.35
N GLY A 50 6.26 14.94 4.66
CA GLY A 50 6.96 13.87 5.38
C GLY A 50 6.42 12.51 4.98
N CYS A 51 5.09 12.33 5.01
CA CYS A 51 4.42 11.10 4.62
C CYS A 51 4.69 10.77 3.14
N VAL A 52 4.60 11.76 2.24
CA VAL A 52 4.91 11.58 0.82
C VAL A 52 6.34 11.09 0.61
N ARG A 53 7.34 11.71 1.26
CA ARG A 53 8.75 11.27 1.15
C ARG A 53 8.97 9.88 1.71
N ALA A 54 8.34 9.56 2.84
CA ALA A 54 8.43 8.22 3.42
C ALA A 54 7.84 7.16 2.47
N PHE A 55 6.71 7.47 1.83
CA PHE A 55 6.08 6.59 0.86
C PHE A 55 6.92 6.45 -0.43
N GLN A 56 7.50 7.54 -0.94
CA GLN A 56 8.44 7.49 -2.07
C GLN A 56 9.63 6.57 -1.78
N SER A 57 10.22 6.68 -0.58
CA SER A 57 11.29 5.77 -0.15
C SER A 57 10.83 4.30 -0.06
N ALA A 58 9.56 4.06 0.31
CA ALA A 58 8.99 2.72 0.30
C ALA A 58 8.80 2.18 -1.13
N LEU A 59 8.45 3.02 -2.10
CA LEU A 59 8.39 2.65 -3.53
C LEU A 59 9.78 2.27 -4.06
N GLU A 60 10.80 3.05 -3.74
CA GLU A 60 12.19 2.72 -4.10
C GLU A 60 12.62 1.38 -3.51
N LEU A 61 12.28 1.14 -2.24
CA LEU A 61 12.55 -0.14 -1.56
C LEU A 61 11.78 -1.29 -2.23
N ALA A 62 10.51 -1.11 -2.59
CA ALA A 62 9.71 -2.10 -3.31
C ALA A 62 10.31 -2.42 -4.69
N ALA A 63 10.78 -1.42 -5.44
CA ALA A 63 11.43 -1.59 -6.74
C ALA A 63 12.74 -2.41 -6.66
N THR A 64 13.37 -2.54 -5.50
CA THR A 64 14.49 -3.48 -5.31
C THR A 64 14.03 -4.94 -5.22
N ARG A 65 12.75 -5.20 -5.01
CA ARG A 65 12.16 -6.53 -4.73
C ARG A 65 11.23 -7.03 -5.82
N PHE A 66 10.65 -6.13 -6.58
CA PHE A 66 9.73 -6.41 -7.67
C PHE A 66 10.28 -5.77 -8.95
N ASP A 67 9.92 -6.33 -10.09
CA ASP A 67 10.33 -5.77 -11.39
C ASP A 67 9.43 -4.61 -11.80
N GLU A 68 8.16 -4.69 -11.41
CA GLU A 68 7.15 -3.68 -11.65
C GLU A 68 6.39 -3.36 -10.35
N VAL A 69 6.22 -2.07 -10.04
CA VAL A 69 5.45 -1.59 -8.90
C VAL A 69 4.40 -0.62 -9.39
N SER A 70 3.13 -0.96 -9.19
CA SER A 70 1.99 -0.16 -9.61
C SER A 70 1.23 0.37 -8.40
N VAL A 71 1.08 1.69 -8.30
CA VAL A 71 0.27 2.35 -7.26
C VAL A 71 -1.14 2.58 -7.80
N ILE A 72 -2.14 2.04 -7.11
CA ILE A 72 -3.55 2.14 -7.45
C ILE A 72 -4.24 2.95 -6.35
N LEU A 73 -4.80 4.09 -6.72
CA LEU A 73 -5.50 4.95 -5.78
C LEU A 73 -6.80 4.29 -5.31
N SER A 74 -6.90 4.03 -4.03
CA SER A 74 -8.03 3.40 -3.34
C SER A 74 -8.54 4.32 -2.22
N SER A 75 -8.82 5.57 -2.55
CA SER A 75 -9.20 6.64 -1.64
C SER A 75 -10.44 7.36 -2.12
N SER A 76 -11.14 8.05 -1.23
CA SER A 76 -12.22 9.00 -1.58
C SER A 76 -11.71 10.11 -2.52
N TRP A 77 -10.41 10.41 -2.51
CA TRP A 77 -9.78 11.38 -3.41
C TRP A 77 -9.97 11.06 -4.89
N ARG A 78 -10.21 9.79 -5.26
CA ARG A 78 -10.50 9.41 -6.65
C ARG A 78 -11.84 9.90 -7.16
N LEU A 79 -12.73 10.35 -6.27
CA LEU A 79 -14.01 10.90 -6.67
C LEU A 79 -13.78 12.16 -7.53
N GLY A 80 -14.34 12.16 -8.73
CA GLY A 80 -14.07 13.19 -9.74
C GLY A 80 -12.80 12.94 -10.57
N TRP A 81 -12.17 11.76 -10.45
CA TRP A 81 -11.10 11.37 -11.36
C TRP A 81 -11.58 11.42 -12.81
N ASN A 82 -10.94 12.27 -13.59
CA ASN A 82 -11.13 12.35 -15.02
C ASN A 82 -9.76 12.49 -15.68
N PRO A 83 -9.32 11.55 -16.53
CA PRO A 83 -8.01 11.63 -17.19
C PRO A 83 -7.77 12.91 -17.97
N GLN A 84 -8.83 13.55 -18.48
CA GLN A 84 -8.76 14.76 -19.30
C GLN A 84 -8.83 16.06 -18.48
N MET A 85 -9.43 16.01 -17.27
CA MET A 85 -9.65 17.21 -16.46
C MET A 85 -9.57 16.85 -14.97
N GLN A 86 -8.35 16.63 -14.48
CA GLN A 86 -8.13 16.31 -13.07
C GLN A 86 -8.26 17.55 -12.18
N PRO A 87 -8.98 17.45 -11.03
CA PRO A 87 -8.95 18.46 -9.98
C PRO A 87 -7.52 18.72 -9.49
N GLN A 88 -7.29 19.89 -8.89
CA GLN A 88 -5.95 20.32 -8.47
C GLN A 88 -5.29 19.32 -7.52
N HIS A 89 -6.01 18.82 -6.51
CA HIS A 89 -5.49 17.86 -5.53
C HIS A 89 -5.02 16.55 -6.17
N LEU A 90 -5.73 16.06 -7.20
CA LEU A 90 -5.30 14.87 -7.95
C LEU A 90 -4.07 15.13 -8.80
N ARG A 91 -3.94 16.34 -9.38
CA ARG A 91 -2.71 16.71 -10.10
C ARG A 91 -1.50 16.78 -9.16
N GLU A 92 -1.69 17.31 -7.95
CA GLU A 92 -0.63 17.37 -6.93
C GLU A 92 -0.24 15.97 -6.46
N LEU A 93 -1.22 15.11 -6.20
CA LEU A 93 -0.99 13.70 -5.86
C LEU A 93 -0.23 12.97 -6.97
N CYS A 94 -0.67 13.08 -8.24
CA CYS A 94 -0.02 12.42 -9.37
C CYS A 94 1.38 12.96 -9.68
N ARG A 95 1.70 14.21 -9.28
CA ARG A 95 3.08 14.74 -9.35
C ARG A 95 3.97 14.15 -8.26
N ALA A 96 3.39 13.89 -7.09
CA ALA A 96 4.12 13.37 -5.94
C ALA A 96 4.29 11.85 -6.02
N ILE A 97 3.26 11.13 -6.47
CA ILE A 97 3.20 9.67 -6.50
C ILE A 97 2.78 9.21 -7.91
N PRO A 98 3.50 8.24 -8.51
CA PRO A 98 3.16 7.70 -9.83
C PRO A 98 1.92 6.80 -9.76
N ILE A 99 0.74 7.39 -9.81
CA ILE A 99 -0.54 6.65 -9.79
C ILE A 99 -0.75 5.98 -11.14
N ALA A 100 -0.77 4.64 -11.15
CA ALA A 100 -0.99 3.82 -12.36
C ALA A 100 -2.49 3.61 -12.67
N GLY A 101 -3.36 3.70 -11.65
CA GLY A 101 -4.79 3.49 -11.79
C GLY A 101 -5.57 3.85 -10.55
N ILE A 102 -6.88 3.65 -10.62
CA ILE A 102 -7.80 3.87 -9.49
C ILE A 102 -8.69 2.64 -9.29
N THR A 103 -9.12 2.37 -8.04
CA THR A 103 -10.17 1.38 -7.80
C THR A 103 -11.51 1.92 -8.32
N PRO A 104 -12.39 1.05 -8.86
CA PRO A 104 -13.73 1.46 -9.23
C PRO A 104 -14.52 1.83 -7.97
N GLN A 105 -15.51 2.71 -8.13
CA GLN A 105 -16.44 2.99 -7.06
C GLN A 105 -17.48 1.88 -7.00
N ALA A 106 -17.53 1.10 -5.92
CA ALA A 106 -18.56 0.09 -5.74
C ALA A 106 -19.90 0.77 -5.47
N GLN A 107 -20.91 0.42 -6.25
CA GLN A 107 -22.31 0.78 -5.96
C GLN A 107 -22.82 -0.14 -4.84
N SER A 108 -22.64 0.25 -3.59
CA SER A 108 -23.13 -0.51 -2.44
C SER A 108 -23.78 0.42 -1.44
N ALA A 109 -24.93 0.00 -0.92
CA ALA A 109 -25.64 0.70 0.14
C ALA A 109 -25.00 0.55 1.54
N LEU A 110 -24.02 -0.37 1.70
CA LEU A 110 -23.36 -0.64 2.96
C LEU A 110 -21.87 -0.22 2.90
N PRO A 111 -21.42 0.71 3.75
CA PRO A 111 -20.04 1.19 3.77
C PRO A 111 -19.03 0.07 4.14
N GLN A 112 -19.39 -0.79 5.09
CA GLN A 112 -18.50 -1.85 5.56
C GLN A 112 -18.16 -2.86 4.47
N GLY A 113 -16.87 -3.14 4.30
CA GLY A 113 -16.35 -4.03 3.28
C GLY A 113 -16.42 -3.47 1.85
N GLN A 114 -16.79 -2.20 1.67
CA GLN A 114 -16.83 -1.57 0.34
C GLN A 114 -15.42 -1.51 -0.25
N ARG A 115 -14.43 -1.10 0.52
CA ARG A 115 -13.04 -0.98 0.11
C ARG A 115 -12.48 -2.32 -0.37
N GLY A 116 -12.70 -3.37 0.40
CA GLY A 116 -12.27 -4.73 0.04
C GLY A 116 -12.89 -5.21 -1.28
N ARG A 117 -14.19 -4.96 -1.50
CA ARG A 117 -14.86 -5.31 -2.78
C ARG A 117 -14.28 -4.58 -3.97
N GLU A 118 -13.97 -3.28 -3.83
CA GLU A 118 -13.35 -2.47 -4.89
C GLU A 118 -11.96 -2.99 -5.25
N ILE A 119 -11.17 -3.37 -4.24
CA ILE A 119 -9.84 -3.96 -4.41
C ILE A 119 -9.94 -5.33 -5.08
N ARG A 120 -10.81 -6.23 -4.59
CA ARG A 120 -11.03 -7.56 -5.21
C ARG A 120 -11.46 -7.45 -6.68
N TYR A 121 -12.27 -6.45 -7.02
CA TYR A 121 -12.64 -6.20 -8.41
C TYR A 121 -11.43 -5.82 -9.27
N CYS A 122 -10.51 -4.99 -8.75
CA CYS A 122 -9.26 -4.65 -9.40
C CYS A 122 -8.37 -5.88 -9.60
N LEU A 123 -8.18 -6.68 -8.54
CA LEU A 123 -7.33 -7.87 -8.56
C LEU A 123 -7.78 -8.90 -9.61
N LYS A 124 -9.09 -9.03 -9.84
CA LYS A 124 -9.63 -9.93 -10.88
C LYS A 124 -9.30 -9.48 -12.31
N ARG A 125 -8.91 -8.24 -12.52
CA ARG A 125 -8.69 -7.64 -13.87
C ARG A 125 -7.23 -7.34 -14.16
N HIS A 126 -6.39 -7.32 -13.14
CA HIS A 126 -4.98 -7.05 -13.26
C HIS A 126 -4.20 -8.21 -12.65
N GLU A 127 -3.34 -8.80 -13.45
CA GLU A 127 -2.43 -9.83 -12.97
C GLU A 127 -1.36 -9.18 -12.10
N MET A 128 -1.33 -9.58 -10.83
CA MET A 128 -0.36 -9.15 -9.82
C MET A 128 0.17 -10.39 -9.10
N ASP A 129 1.48 -10.50 -8.95
CA ASP A 129 2.07 -11.62 -8.21
C ASP A 129 1.97 -11.40 -6.71
N ALA A 130 1.90 -10.13 -6.31
CA ALA A 130 1.68 -9.71 -4.93
C ALA A 130 0.94 -8.37 -4.89
N TYR A 131 0.28 -8.11 -3.78
CA TYR A 131 -0.29 -6.79 -3.52
C TYR A 131 -0.21 -6.43 -2.04
N VAL A 132 -0.45 -5.16 -1.73
CA VAL A 132 -0.65 -4.65 -0.38
C VAL A 132 -1.67 -3.52 -0.40
N VAL A 133 -2.45 -3.44 0.66
CA VAL A 133 -3.38 -2.34 0.91
C VAL A 133 -2.80 -1.46 1.99
N ILE A 134 -2.76 -0.15 1.79
CA ILE A 134 -2.30 0.83 2.77
C ILE A 134 -3.45 1.78 3.05
N ASP A 135 -3.94 1.76 4.28
CA ASP A 135 -5.14 2.47 4.72
C ASP A 135 -5.01 2.78 6.22
N ASP A 136 -5.71 3.76 6.75
CA ASP A 136 -5.75 4.08 8.17
C ASP A 136 -7.03 3.57 8.84
N ASP A 137 -8.08 3.28 8.06
CA ASP A 137 -9.39 2.88 8.55
C ASP A 137 -9.72 1.40 8.29
N ILE A 138 -9.51 0.57 9.31
CA ILE A 138 -9.83 -0.87 9.26
C ILE A 138 -11.33 -1.15 9.12
N GLU A 139 -12.20 -0.21 9.50
CA GLU A 139 -13.65 -0.40 9.47
C GLU A 139 -14.21 -0.40 8.04
N LEU A 140 -13.45 0.09 7.07
CA LEU A 140 -13.79 0.01 5.63
C LEU A 140 -13.68 -1.42 5.07
N PHE A 141 -13.13 -2.36 5.83
CA PHE A 141 -12.89 -3.74 5.45
C PHE A 141 -13.79 -4.69 6.24
N SER A 142 -14.37 -5.68 5.55
CA SER A 142 -15.10 -6.76 6.21
C SER A 142 -14.15 -7.62 7.06
N GLN A 143 -14.68 -8.46 7.96
CA GLN A 143 -13.85 -9.37 8.72
C GLN A 143 -13.04 -10.30 7.79
N GLU A 144 -13.66 -10.83 6.73
CA GLU A 144 -13.00 -11.65 5.72
C GLU A 144 -11.83 -10.90 5.05
N ASP A 145 -12.04 -9.61 4.69
CA ASP A 145 -10.97 -8.80 4.10
C ASP A 145 -9.80 -8.62 5.08
N ARG A 146 -10.07 -8.38 6.36
CA ARG A 146 -9.05 -8.22 7.41
C ARG A 146 -8.22 -9.50 7.59
N GLU A 147 -8.84 -10.66 7.44
CA GLU A 147 -8.18 -11.95 7.56
C GLU A 147 -7.38 -12.33 6.30
N GLU A 148 -7.89 -12.00 5.12
CA GLU A 148 -7.32 -12.45 3.84
C GLU A 148 -6.39 -11.45 3.18
N MET A 149 -6.69 -10.14 3.24
CA MET A 149 -5.90 -9.12 2.55
C MET A 149 -4.63 -8.77 3.31
N PRO A 150 -3.53 -8.48 2.59
CA PRO A 150 -2.31 -7.90 3.16
C PRO A 150 -2.52 -6.41 3.45
N ILE A 151 -3.17 -6.08 4.57
CA ILE A 151 -3.46 -4.69 4.96
C ILE A 151 -2.35 -4.18 5.88
N LEU A 152 -1.73 -3.08 5.51
CA LEU A 152 -0.86 -2.27 6.34
C LEU A 152 -1.66 -1.07 6.85
N LEU A 153 -2.00 -1.09 8.14
CA LEU A 153 -2.65 0.06 8.78
C LEU A 153 -1.61 1.10 9.20
N THR A 154 -1.88 2.35 8.84
CA THR A 154 -1.20 3.53 9.36
C THR A 154 -1.94 4.10 10.58
N ASP A 155 -1.29 4.97 11.33
CA ASP A 155 -1.93 5.79 12.36
C ASP A 155 -2.20 7.18 11.74
N ALA A 156 -3.46 7.57 11.64
CA ALA A 156 -3.87 8.85 11.04
C ALA A 156 -3.18 10.08 11.67
N ARG A 157 -2.72 9.98 12.92
CA ARG A 157 -1.97 11.06 13.59
C ARG A 157 -0.57 11.26 13.02
N THR A 158 0.04 10.22 12.50
CA THR A 158 1.41 10.25 11.98
C THR A 158 1.51 10.06 10.48
N GLY A 159 0.47 9.50 9.86
CA GLY A 159 0.46 9.07 8.48
C GLY A 159 1.50 7.99 8.20
N PHE A 160 1.86 7.82 6.94
CA PHE A 160 2.87 6.86 6.51
C PHE A 160 4.28 7.31 6.90
N THR A 161 5.00 6.43 7.58
CA THR A 161 6.36 6.70 8.11
C THR A 161 7.42 5.84 7.40
N LEU A 162 8.70 6.15 7.61
CA LEU A 162 9.82 5.34 7.09
C LEU A 162 9.82 3.90 7.61
N SER A 163 9.29 3.66 8.81
CA SER A 163 9.14 2.30 9.34
C SER A 163 8.07 1.50 8.62
N ASP A 164 7.04 2.16 8.11
CA ASP A 164 5.96 1.51 7.37
C ASP A 164 6.42 0.94 6.04
N GLY A 165 7.42 1.53 5.41
CA GLY A 165 8.05 0.97 4.21
C GLY A 165 8.63 -0.43 4.42
N LYS A 166 9.24 -0.70 5.58
CA LYS A 166 9.74 -2.03 5.94
C LYS A 166 8.59 -2.97 6.30
N ARG A 167 7.63 -2.50 7.11
CA ARG A 167 6.42 -3.25 7.50
C ARG A 167 5.62 -3.68 6.27
N MET A 168 5.52 -2.83 5.25
CA MET A 168 4.86 -3.14 3.98
C MET A 168 5.43 -4.42 3.34
N LEU A 169 6.76 -4.52 3.22
CA LEU A 169 7.39 -5.72 2.67
C LEU A 169 7.20 -6.96 3.56
N GLU A 170 7.13 -6.78 4.87
CA GLU A 170 6.85 -7.88 5.81
C GLU A 170 5.42 -8.39 5.65
N VAL A 171 4.43 -7.51 5.56
CA VAL A 171 3.01 -7.84 5.33
C VAL A 171 2.85 -8.62 4.01
N ILE A 172 3.46 -8.15 2.92
CA ILE A 172 3.44 -8.86 1.63
C ILE A 172 4.04 -10.26 1.78
N ARG A 173 5.20 -10.37 2.44
CA ARG A 173 5.91 -11.66 2.59
C ARG A 173 5.12 -12.66 3.44
N GLN A 174 4.42 -12.21 4.47
CA GLN A 174 3.62 -13.06 5.35
C GLN A 174 2.43 -13.66 4.62
N LYS A 175 1.79 -12.91 3.73
CA LYS A 175 0.64 -13.40 2.95
C LYS A 175 1.06 -14.37 1.85
N ASN A 176 2.12 -14.06 1.09
CA ASN A 176 2.62 -14.95 0.05
C ASN A 176 3.12 -16.31 0.57
N ARG A 177 3.41 -16.43 1.88
CA ARG A 177 3.76 -17.73 2.50
C ARG A 177 2.56 -18.59 2.87
N ARG A 178 1.35 -18.03 2.88
CA ARG A 178 0.13 -18.76 3.29
C ARG A 178 -0.62 -19.39 2.12
N GLU A 179 -0.25 -19.09 0.89
CA GLU A 179 -0.74 -19.79 -0.31
C GLU A 179 0.26 -20.91 -0.67
N PRO A 180 -0.01 -22.18 -0.28
CA PRO A 180 0.75 -23.29 -0.85
C PRO A 180 0.31 -23.47 -2.30
N SER A 181 1.28 -23.57 -3.16
CA SER A 181 1.18 -23.88 -4.61
C SER A 181 0.38 -25.18 -4.83
#